data_3b43f50841c7f97b4048741610c2f186
#
_entry.id   3b43f50841c7f97b4048741610c2f186
#
_cell.length_a   1.000
_cell.length_b   1.000
_cell.length_c   1.000
_cell.angle_alpha   90.00
_cell.angle_beta   90.00
_cell.angle_gamma   90.00
#
_symmetry.space_group_name_H-M   'P 1'
#
loop_
_entity.id
_entity.type
_entity.pdbx_description
1 polymer ?
#
loop_
_entity_poly.entity_id
_entity_poly.type
_entity_poly.pdbx_seq_one_letter_code
_entity_poly.pdbx_strand_id
1 'polypeptide(L)'
;MIVTGGYSGLGLETTRALARAGADVVVPTRSPDKARSALADIAGAVQAPMDLLDPASIDAFARWFLQSGRPLDVLINGAGIMATPLRRDASGNESQWSANHLGHFRLTARLWPALRRAQGARVVSVSSRGHRISGVDFEDPNFVRRPYDKWKAYGQAKTANALFAIALDARGRSDDVQAFSLHPGTILTDLLRDLTDEDLLAFGVARSEVTARTAAGRSVDEGGGFKNAQQGAATSVWCATSQQLAGRGGVYCEEVDIALRVPADHPSPEGVRPWAAAPDLAESLWRLSENATGVSLG
;
A
#
# COMPACT_ATOMS: atom_id res chain seq x y z
N MET A 1 4.20 -13.00 -8.84
CA MET A 1 3.79 -11.97 -7.86
C MET A 1 3.75 -10.58 -8.49
N ILE A 2 3.01 -9.62 -7.92
CA ILE A 2 2.98 -8.21 -8.37
C ILE A 2 3.28 -7.31 -7.17
N VAL A 3 4.18 -6.31 -7.32
CA VAL A 3 4.51 -5.33 -6.28
C VAL A 3 4.39 -3.92 -6.86
N THR A 4 3.31 -3.20 -6.50
CA THR A 4 3.18 -1.78 -6.89
C THR A 4 4.18 -0.93 -6.11
N GLY A 5 4.84 0.03 -6.78
CA GLY A 5 5.94 0.80 -6.18
C GLY A 5 7.23 -0.01 -5.96
N GLY A 6 7.35 -1.20 -6.54
CA GLY A 6 8.44 -2.15 -6.36
C GLY A 6 9.81 -1.73 -6.93
N TYR A 7 9.95 -0.50 -7.41
CA TYR A 7 11.19 0.03 -7.99
C TYR A 7 11.82 1.17 -7.16
N SER A 8 11.34 1.42 -5.96
CA SER A 8 11.93 2.45 -5.07
C SER A 8 11.68 2.14 -3.60
N GLY A 9 12.58 2.61 -2.73
CA GLY A 9 12.43 2.55 -1.28
C GLY A 9 12.07 1.16 -0.75
N LEU A 10 11.06 1.13 0.10
CA LEU A 10 10.49 -0.10 0.69
C LEU A 10 10.07 -1.14 -0.36
N GLY A 11 9.40 -0.70 -1.43
CA GLY A 11 8.91 -1.59 -2.48
C GLY A 11 10.05 -2.28 -3.21
N LEU A 12 11.17 -1.60 -3.45
CA LEU A 12 12.36 -2.17 -4.08
C LEU A 12 12.97 -3.29 -3.23
N GLU A 13 13.11 -3.06 -1.92
CA GLU A 13 13.64 -4.09 -1.02
C GLU A 13 12.67 -5.27 -0.86
N THR A 14 11.36 -5.02 -0.90
CA THR A 14 10.34 -6.07 -0.96
C THR A 14 10.49 -6.89 -2.25
N THR A 15 10.62 -6.23 -3.42
CA THR A 15 10.86 -6.89 -4.71
C THR A 15 12.13 -7.72 -4.68
N ARG A 16 13.23 -7.15 -4.17
CA ARG A 16 14.52 -7.83 -4.04
C ARG A 16 14.44 -9.07 -3.17
N ALA A 17 13.78 -8.99 -2.02
CA ALA A 17 13.63 -10.11 -1.09
C ALA A 17 12.80 -11.25 -1.72
N LEU A 18 11.68 -10.94 -2.36
CA LEU A 18 10.83 -11.94 -3.01
C LEU A 18 11.53 -12.59 -4.22
N ALA A 19 12.20 -11.81 -5.06
CA ALA A 19 12.94 -12.33 -6.21
C ALA A 19 14.11 -13.23 -5.79
N ARG A 20 14.85 -12.86 -4.74
CA ARG A 20 15.91 -13.70 -4.15
C ARG A 20 15.38 -15.03 -3.59
N ALA A 21 14.14 -15.05 -3.15
CA ALA A 21 13.45 -16.28 -2.74
C ALA A 21 12.90 -17.11 -3.92
N GLY A 22 13.19 -16.72 -5.16
CA GLY A 22 12.81 -17.44 -6.38
C GLY A 22 11.46 -17.02 -6.99
N ALA A 23 10.87 -15.90 -6.55
CA ALA A 23 9.63 -15.44 -7.13
C ALA A 23 9.85 -14.65 -8.44
N ASP A 24 8.98 -14.87 -9.43
CA ASP A 24 8.81 -13.97 -10.56
C ASP A 24 8.01 -12.74 -10.12
N VAL A 25 8.63 -11.56 -10.12
CA VAL A 25 8.02 -10.33 -9.63
C VAL A 25 7.76 -9.37 -10.78
N VAL A 26 6.51 -9.00 -10.99
CA VAL A 26 6.12 -7.91 -11.92
C VAL A 26 5.99 -6.62 -11.13
N VAL A 27 6.66 -5.58 -11.61
CA VAL A 27 6.68 -4.25 -10.98
C VAL A 27 5.98 -3.25 -11.90
N PRO A 28 4.71 -2.92 -11.61
CA PRO A 28 4.00 -1.86 -12.34
C PRO A 28 4.65 -0.50 -12.10
N THR A 29 4.83 0.28 -13.18
CA THR A 29 5.50 1.58 -13.10
C THR A 29 4.97 2.59 -14.12
N ARG A 30 4.88 3.87 -13.69
CA ARG A 30 4.68 5.02 -14.57
C ARG A 30 5.99 5.64 -15.06
N SER A 31 7.14 5.16 -14.54
CA SER A 31 8.47 5.68 -14.85
C SER A 31 9.38 4.53 -15.31
N PRO A 32 9.26 4.09 -16.58
CA PRO A 32 9.96 2.90 -17.10
C PRO A 32 11.48 2.95 -16.95
N ASP A 33 12.11 4.10 -17.20
CA ASP A 33 13.58 4.21 -17.13
C ASP A 33 14.09 4.13 -15.69
N LYS A 34 13.40 4.81 -14.73
CA LYS A 34 13.72 4.68 -13.30
C LYS A 34 13.57 3.24 -12.82
N ALA A 35 12.50 2.56 -13.23
CA ALA A 35 12.26 1.17 -12.84
C ALA A 35 13.29 0.23 -13.49
N ARG A 36 13.63 0.41 -14.76
CA ARG A 36 14.67 -0.40 -15.45
C ARG A 36 16.00 -0.32 -14.71
N SER A 37 16.43 0.89 -14.36
CA SER A 37 17.69 1.09 -13.62
C SER A 37 17.66 0.45 -12.24
N ALA A 38 16.53 0.60 -11.50
CA ALA A 38 16.41 0.09 -10.14
C ALA A 38 16.31 -1.45 -10.07
N LEU A 39 15.82 -2.09 -11.12
CA LEU A 39 15.61 -3.54 -11.19
C LEU A 39 16.71 -4.29 -11.95
N ALA A 40 17.72 -3.58 -12.50
CA ALA A 40 18.72 -4.15 -13.40
C ALA A 40 19.53 -5.32 -12.80
N ASP A 41 19.73 -5.31 -11.48
CA ASP A 41 20.47 -6.32 -10.71
C ASP A 41 19.55 -7.34 -10.01
N ILE A 42 18.25 -7.32 -10.25
CA ILE A 42 17.29 -8.21 -9.59
C ILE A 42 16.76 -9.24 -10.60
N ALA A 43 17.41 -10.40 -10.64
CA ALA A 43 16.93 -11.53 -11.44
C ALA A 43 15.51 -11.93 -11.02
N GLY A 44 14.63 -12.19 -12.00
CA GLY A 44 13.22 -12.54 -11.75
C GLY A 44 12.29 -11.33 -11.55
N ALA A 45 12.80 -10.09 -11.60
CA ALA A 45 11.98 -8.89 -11.56
C ALA A 45 11.86 -8.26 -12.95
N VAL A 46 10.62 -7.98 -13.36
CA VAL A 46 10.31 -7.31 -14.65
C VAL A 46 9.37 -6.13 -14.42
N GLN A 47 9.57 -5.04 -15.18
CA GLN A 47 8.68 -3.90 -15.15
C GLN A 47 7.56 -4.01 -16.19
N ALA A 48 6.43 -3.36 -15.91
CA ALA A 48 5.34 -3.15 -16.86
C ALA A 48 4.68 -1.78 -16.66
N PRO A 49 4.19 -1.12 -17.73
CA PRO A 49 3.63 0.23 -17.60
C PRO A 49 2.29 0.20 -16.85
N MET A 50 2.13 1.08 -15.87
CA MET A 50 0.86 1.32 -15.16
C MET A 50 0.93 2.62 -14.35
N ASP A 51 -0.13 3.43 -14.42
CA ASP A 51 -0.37 4.56 -13.51
C ASP A 51 -1.63 4.30 -12.68
N LEU A 52 -1.50 4.37 -11.34
CA LEU A 52 -2.61 4.17 -10.40
C LEU A 52 -3.64 5.31 -10.41
N LEU A 53 -3.29 6.47 -10.96
CA LEU A 53 -4.21 7.60 -11.13
C LEU A 53 -5.01 7.52 -12.45
N ASP A 54 -4.69 6.57 -13.33
CA ASP A 54 -5.36 6.37 -14.61
C ASP A 54 -6.07 5.01 -14.65
N PRO A 55 -7.41 4.98 -14.54
CA PRO A 55 -8.19 3.76 -14.62
C PRO A 55 -7.96 2.94 -15.91
N ALA A 56 -7.75 3.61 -17.04
CA ALA A 56 -7.51 2.93 -18.31
C ALA A 56 -6.13 2.24 -18.33
N SER A 57 -5.13 2.86 -17.73
CA SER A 57 -3.79 2.29 -17.56
C SER A 57 -3.82 1.05 -16.63
N ILE A 58 -4.58 1.11 -15.53
CA ILE A 58 -4.78 -0.04 -14.63
C ILE A 58 -5.44 -1.20 -15.39
N ASP A 59 -6.51 -0.92 -16.13
CA ASP A 59 -7.24 -1.94 -16.90
C ASP A 59 -6.36 -2.55 -18.00
N ALA A 60 -5.53 -1.76 -18.66
CA ALA A 60 -4.58 -2.25 -19.68
C ALA A 60 -3.53 -3.17 -19.07
N PHE A 61 -2.94 -2.79 -17.92
CA PHE A 61 -2.00 -3.62 -17.19
C PHE A 61 -2.64 -4.94 -16.75
N ALA A 62 -3.83 -4.88 -16.17
CA ALA A 62 -4.52 -6.10 -15.72
C ALA A 62 -4.84 -7.04 -16.88
N ARG A 63 -5.34 -6.54 -18.02
CA ARG A 63 -5.55 -7.34 -19.24
C ARG A 63 -4.27 -7.98 -19.73
N TRP A 64 -3.18 -7.23 -19.81
CA TRP A 64 -1.87 -7.76 -20.20
C TRP A 64 -1.42 -8.91 -19.29
N PHE A 65 -1.56 -8.75 -17.96
CA PHE A 65 -1.20 -9.81 -17.01
C PHE A 65 -2.10 -11.05 -17.19
N LEU A 66 -3.41 -10.85 -17.29
CA LEU A 66 -4.39 -11.93 -17.44
C LEU A 66 -4.19 -12.73 -18.73
N GLN A 67 -3.77 -12.11 -19.82
CA GLN A 67 -3.45 -12.77 -21.10
C GLN A 67 -2.28 -13.77 -20.98
N SER A 68 -1.40 -13.59 -20.00
CA SER A 68 -0.34 -14.58 -19.74
C SER A 68 -0.83 -15.92 -19.20
N GLY A 69 -2.10 -16.00 -18.75
CA GLY A 69 -2.67 -17.19 -18.11
C GLY A 69 -2.10 -17.52 -16.73
N ARG A 70 -1.08 -16.81 -16.26
CA ARG A 70 -0.38 -17.09 -15.00
C ARG A 70 -1.30 -16.87 -13.79
N PRO A 71 -1.17 -17.70 -12.72
CA PRO A 71 -1.76 -17.39 -11.43
C PRO A 71 -1.04 -16.19 -10.80
N LEU A 72 -1.71 -15.53 -9.86
CA LEU A 72 -1.15 -14.43 -9.06
C LEU A 72 -1.14 -14.81 -7.58
N ASP A 73 -0.05 -15.37 -7.10
CA ASP A 73 0.07 -15.85 -5.72
C ASP A 73 0.08 -14.69 -4.70
N VAL A 74 0.73 -13.58 -5.06
CA VAL A 74 0.84 -12.41 -4.17
C VAL A 74 0.67 -11.11 -4.95
N LEU A 75 -0.21 -10.24 -4.44
CA LEU A 75 -0.35 -8.84 -4.85
C LEU A 75 0.00 -7.93 -3.68
N ILE A 76 1.07 -7.13 -3.80
CA ILE A 76 1.43 -6.12 -2.80
C ILE A 76 1.05 -4.73 -3.32
N ASN A 77 0.03 -4.15 -2.73
CA ASN A 77 -0.45 -2.79 -2.95
C ASN A 77 0.40 -1.81 -2.11
N GLY A 78 1.64 -1.52 -2.59
CA GLY A 78 2.65 -0.79 -1.84
C GLY A 78 2.95 0.62 -2.34
N ALA A 79 2.56 0.96 -3.57
CA ALA A 79 2.74 2.31 -4.11
C ALA A 79 1.91 3.34 -3.33
N GLY A 80 2.40 4.57 -3.25
CA GLY A 80 1.64 5.63 -2.61
C GLY A 80 2.29 7.01 -2.68
N ILE A 81 1.51 8.01 -2.31
CA ILE A 81 1.92 9.40 -2.12
C ILE A 81 1.50 9.85 -0.72
N MET A 82 2.17 10.85 -0.17
CA MET A 82 1.94 11.30 1.20
C MET A 82 1.94 12.83 1.30
N ALA A 83 0.95 13.35 2.00
CA ALA A 83 0.81 14.76 2.36
C ALA A 83 1.01 15.74 1.18
N THR A 84 0.49 15.36 0.01
CA THR A 84 0.55 16.19 -1.20
C THR A 84 -0.41 17.39 -1.09
N PRO A 85 -0.14 18.50 -1.77
CA PRO A 85 -1.16 19.52 -2.00
C PRO A 85 -2.42 18.92 -2.64
N LEU A 86 -3.56 19.60 -2.49
CA LEU A 86 -4.80 19.15 -3.13
C LEU A 86 -4.61 19.06 -4.65
N ARG A 87 -4.72 17.85 -5.15
CA ARG A 87 -4.76 17.53 -6.57
C ARG A 87 -5.91 16.54 -6.78
N ARG A 88 -6.43 16.48 -8.00
CA ARG A 88 -7.50 15.54 -8.38
C ARG A 88 -7.08 14.73 -9.59
N ASP A 89 -7.51 13.47 -9.62
CA ASP A 89 -7.43 12.67 -10.83
C ASP A 89 -8.44 13.12 -11.89
N ALA A 90 -8.43 12.50 -13.06
CA ALA A 90 -9.33 12.82 -14.16
C ALA A 90 -10.82 12.57 -13.82
N SER A 91 -11.11 11.76 -12.80
CA SER A 91 -12.46 11.47 -12.31
C SER A 91 -12.89 12.41 -11.16
N GLY A 92 -12.03 13.36 -10.76
CA GLY A 92 -12.31 14.33 -9.70
C GLY A 92 -11.97 13.82 -8.29
N ASN A 93 -11.41 12.63 -8.12
CA ASN A 93 -11.03 12.12 -6.82
C ASN A 93 -9.77 12.80 -6.29
N GLU A 94 -9.70 13.00 -4.97
CA GLU A 94 -8.51 13.50 -4.30
C GLU A 94 -7.32 12.54 -4.53
N SER A 95 -6.15 13.08 -4.82
CA SER A 95 -5.01 12.31 -5.34
C SER A 95 -4.47 11.24 -4.40
N GLN A 96 -4.44 11.48 -3.07
CA GLN A 96 -4.01 10.48 -2.10
C GLN A 96 -5.06 9.37 -1.94
N TRP A 97 -6.33 9.73 -1.95
CA TRP A 97 -7.44 8.79 -1.97
C TRP A 97 -7.41 7.93 -3.24
N SER A 98 -7.23 8.56 -4.39
CA SER A 98 -7.18 7.88 -5.69
C SER A 98 -5.96 6.94 -5.79
N ALA A 99 -4.74 7.45 -5.60
CA ALA A 99 -3.52 6.66 -5.80
C ALA A 99 -3.35 5.56 -4.75
N ASN A 100 -3.58 5.89 -3.46
CA ASN A 100 -3.26 4.96 -2.38
C ASN A 100 -4.33 3.89 -2.19
N HIS A 101 -5.60 4.20 -2.52
CA HIS A 101 -6.73 3.31 -2.30
C HIS A 101 -7.49 2.92 -3.57
N LEU A 102 -8.15 3.86 -4.27
CA LEU A 102 -9.06 3.51 -5.38
C LEU A 102 -8.33 2.80 -6.53
N GLY A 103 -7.12 3.24 -6.88
CA GLY A 103 -6.31 2.59 -7.91
C GLY A 103 -5.95 1.15 -7.55
N HIS A 104 -5.61 0.90 -6.29
CA HIS A 104 -5.33 -0.46 -5.80
C HIS A 104 -6.60 -1.32 -5.69
N PHE A 105 -7.72 -0.72 -5.29
CA PHE A 105 -9.02 -1.39 -5.32
C PHE A 105 -9.35 -1.89 -6.73
N ARG A 106 -9.27 -0.98 -7.72
CA ARG A 106 -9.50 -1.32 -9.14
C ARG A 106 -8.53 -2.39 -9.64
N LEU A 107 -7.23 -2.25 -9.33
CA LEU A 107 -6.20 -3.21 -9.71
C LEU A 107 -6.52 -4.61 -9.17
N THR A 108 -6.85 -4.68 -7.88
CA THR A 108 -7.19 -5.95 -7.22
C THR A 108 -8.42 -6.59 -7.85
N ALA A 109 -9.48 -5.80 -8.08
CA ALA A 109 -10.70 -6.29 -8.71
C ALA A 109 -10.44 -6.79 -10.14
N ARG A 110 -9.65 -6.09 -10.94
CA ARG A 110 -9.30 -6.51 -12.30
C ARG A 110 -8.38 -7.74 -12.36
N LEU A 111 -7.55 -7.95 -11.34
CA LEU A 111 -6.68 -9.11 -11.23
C LEU A 111 -7.32 -10.29 -10.48
N TRP A 112 -8.58 -10.14 -10.03
CA TRP A 112 -9.28 -11.17 -9.27
C TRP A 112 -9.26 -12.55 -9.92
N PRO A 113 -9.49 -12.70 -11.24
CA PRO A 113 -9.41 -14.00 -11.89
C PRO A 113 -8.03 -14.67 -11.78
N ALA A 114 -6.95 -13.91 -11.70
CA ALA A 114 -5.60 -14.47 -11.53
C ALA A 114 -5.30 -14.84 -10.08
N LEU A 115 -5.83 -14.07 -9.10
CA LEU A 115 -5.75 -14.38 -7.67
C LEU A 115 -6.48 -15.71 -7.37
N ARG A 116 -7.69 -15.87 -7.86
CA ARG A 116 -8.46 -17.12 -7.72
C ARG A 116 -7.74 -18.36 -8.27
N ARG A 117 -6.99 -18.20 -9.38
CA ARG A 117 -6.23 -19.33 -9.97
C ARG A 117 -5.06 -19.79 -9.12
N ALA A 118 -4.57 -18.97 -8.19
CA ALA A 118 -3.38 -19.30 -7.40
C ALA A 118 -3.62 -20.31 -6.25
N GLN A 119 -4.89 -20.51 -5.84
CA GLN A 119 -5.25 -21.42 -4.73
C GLN A 119 -4.39 -21.18 -3.48
N GLY A 120 -4.68 -20.10 -2.78
CA GLY A 120 -3.92 -19.64 -1.62
C GLY A 120 -3.28 -18.26 -1.82
N ALA A 121 -3.87 -17.42 -2.69
CA ALA A 121 -3.35 -16.10 -2.99
C ALA A 121 -3.40 -15.16 -1.76
N ARG A 122 -2.47 -14.20 -1.74
CA ARG A 122 -2.43 -13.16 -0.72
C ARG A 122 -2.42 -11.76 -1.33
N VAL A 123 -3.25 -10.90 -0.78
CA VAL A 123 -3.25 -9.46 -1.09
C VAL A 123 -2.74 -8.71 0.13
N VAL A 124 -1.68 -7.93 -0.03
CA VAL A 124 -1.07 -7.16 1.05
C VAL A 124 -1.24 -5.67 0.77
N SER A 125 -1.98 -4.97 1.62
CA SER A 125 -2.27 -3.55 1.48
C SER A 125 -1.39 -2.73 2.44
N VAL A 126 -0.48 -1.92 1.90
CA VAL A 126 0.44 -1.13 2.72
C VAL A 126 -0.27 0.12 3.25
N SER A 127 -0.65 0.05 4.52
CA SER A 127 -1.18 1.16 5.31
C SER A 127 -0.04 2.00 5.92
N SER A 128 -0.25 2.60 7.08
CA SER A 128 0.72 3.47 7.77
C SER A 128 0.25 3.76 9.19
N ARG A 129 1.15 4.18 10.07
CA ARG A 129 0.77 4.91 11.31
C ARG A 129 -0.13 6.12 11.02
N GLY A 130 -0.13 6.62 9.80
CA GLY A 130 -1.04 7.68 9.34
C GLY A 130 -2.52 7.36 9.53
N HIS A 131 -2.95 6.08 9.57
CA HIS A 131 -4.33 5.69 9.86
C HIS A 131 -4.85 6.23 11.20
N ARG A 132 -3.95 6.58 12.12
CA ARG A 132 -4.29 7.19 13.43
C ARG A 132 -4.80 8.62 13.32
N ILE A 133 -4.46 9.32 12.23
CA ILE A 133 -4.77 10.74 12.02
C ILE A 133 -6.26 10.91 11.69
N SER A 134 -6.84 9.99 10.91
CA SER A 134 -8.22 10.13 10.43
C SER A 134 -8.82 8.79 10.06
N GLY A 135 -10.10 8.59 10.40
CA GLY A 135 -10.98 7.62 9.75
C GLY A 135 -11.30 8.04 8.32
N VAL A 136 -12.13 7.23 7.64
CA VAL A 136 -12.70 7.58 6.31
C VAL A 136 -13.91 8.47 6.52
N ASP A 137 -13.93 9.60 5.83
CA ASP A 137 -15.13 10.42 5.69
C ASP A 137 -15.95 9.89 4.50
N PHE A 138 -16.98 9.12 4.78
CA PHE A 138 -17.81 8.48 3.76
C PHE A 138 -18.69 9.46 2.99
N GLU A 139 -18.95 10.66 3.56
CA GLU A 139 -19.80 11.69 2.96
C GLU A 139 -19.01 12.64 2.04
N ASP A 140 -17.73 12.85 2.33
CA ASP A 140 -16.87 13.75 1.56
C ASP A 140 -15.42 13.24 1.49
N PRO A 141 -15.19 12.05 0.91
CA PRO A 141 -13.85 11.47 0.82
C PRO A 141 -12.89 12.31 -0.04
N ASN A 142 -13.45 13.15 -0.90
CA ASN A 142 -12.73 13.96 -1.88
C ASN A 142 -12.47 15.41 -1.44
N PHE A 143 -12.84 15.80 -0.21
CA PHE A 143 -12.68 17.19 0.27
C PHE A 143 -13.32 18.22 -0.68
N VAL A 144 -14.57 17.98 -1.05
CA VAL A 144 -15.35 18.91 -1.90
C VAL A 144 -16.05 19.96 -1.06
N ARG A 145 -16.55 19.57 0.11
CA ARG A 145 -17.38 20.40 1.01
C ARG A 145 -16.63 20.92 2.22
N ARG A 146 -15.50 20.28 2.58
CA ARG A 146 -14.66 20.63 3.74
C ARG A 146 -13.30 21.16 3.31
N PRO A 147 -12.63 21.99 4.13
CA PRO A 147 -11.25 22.43 3.86
C PRO A 147 -10.30 21.24 3.72
N TYR A 148 -9.40 21.33 2.74
CA TYR A 148 -8.39 20.31 2.54
C TYR A 148 -7.33 20.34 3.63
N ASP A 149 -7.06 19.17 4.18
CA ASP A 149 -5.96 18.92 5.09
C ASP A 149 -5.18 17.72 4.56
N LYS A 150 -3.94 17.96 4.14
CA LYS A 150 -3.08 16.95 3.51
C LYS A 150 -2.82 15.73 4.40
N TRP A 151 -2.77 15.92 5.72
CA TRP A 151 -2.54 14.84 6.68
C TRP A 151 -3.80 14.02 6.94
N LYS A 152 -4.96 14.68 7.03
CA LYS A 152 -6.24 13.97 7.11
C LYS A 152 -6.52 13.19 5.84
N ALA A 153 -6.20 13.73 4.66
CA ALA A 153 -6.33 13.01 3.39
C ALA A 153 -5.42 11.78 3.34
N TYR A 154 -4.17 11.91 3.80
CA TYR A 154 -3.26 10.76 3.95
C TYR A 154 -3.79 9.74 4.95
N GLY A 155 -4.18 10.18 6.13
CA GLY A 155 -4.74 9.32 7.19
C GLY A 155 -5.95 8.54 6.72
N GLN A 156 -6.89 9.22 6.06
CA GLN A 156 -8.08 8.63 5.45
C GLN A 156 -7.73 7.53 4.44
N ALA A 157 -6.80 7.80 3.51
CA ALA A 157 -6.36 6.83 2.52
C ALA A 157 -5.69 5.60 3.17
N LYS A 158 -4.92 5.81 4.26
CA LYS A 158 -4.25 4.71 4.97
C LYS A 158 -5.20 3.92 5.87
N THR A 159 -6.23 4.54 6.42
CA THR A 159 -7.36 3.86 7.05
C THR A 159 -8.12 3.01 6.03
N ALA A 160 -8.38 3.55 4.85
CA ALA A 160 -9.02 2.81 3.77
C ALA A 160 -8.23 1.55 3.38
N ASN A 161 -6.89 1.62 3.33
CA ASN A 161 -6.07 0.44 3.05
C ASN A 161 -6.20 -0.66 4.10
N ALA A 162 -6.39 -0.30 5.37
CA ALA A 162 -6.65 -1.28 6.44
C ALA A 162 -8.05 -1.90 6.32
N LEU A 163 -9.07 -1.08 6.15
CA LEU A 163 -10.46 -1.53 5.97
C LEU A 163 -10.64 -2.37 4.69
N PHE A 164 -9.94 -2.00 3.60
CA PHE A 164 -9.93 -2.76 2.36
C PHE A 164 -9.48 -4.20 2.57
N ALA A 165 -8.41 -4.42 3.33
CA ALA A 165 -7.93 -5.77 3.61
C ALA A 165 -8.97 -6.60 4.39
N ILE A 166 -9.70 -6.00 5.35
CA ILE A 166 -10.78 -6.67 6.09
C ILE A 166 -11.90 -7.09 5.14
N ALA A 167 -12.38 -6.16 4.32
CA ALA A 167 -13.49 -6.42 3.39
C ALA A 167 -13.11 -7.42 2.29
N LEU A 168 -11.89 -7.34 1.80
CA LEU A 168 -11.36 -8.24 0.77
C LEU A 168 -11.19 -9.67 1.30
N ASP A 169 -10.63 -9.83 2.51
CA ASP A 169 -10.49 -11.14 3.14
C ASP A 169 -11.84 -11.84 3.33
N ALA A 170 -12.84 -11.09 3.80
CA ALA A 170 -14.18 -11.64 3.98
C ALA A 170 -14.78 -12.17 2.65
N ARG A 171 -14.51 -11.49 1.54
CA ARG A 171 -14.98 -11.86 0.20
C ARG A 171 -14.13 -12.96 -0.45
N GLY A 172 -12.84 -12.98 -0.12
CA GLY A 172 -11.88 -13.91 -0.71
C GLY A 172 -11.92 -15.33 -0.16
N ARG A 173 -12.64 -15.57 0.95
CA ARG A 173 -12.65 -16.88 1.64
C ARG A 173 -13.07 -18.04 0.77
N SER A 174 -14.09 -17.86 -0.06
CA SER A 174 -14.57 -18.92 -0.96
C SER A 174 -13.60 -19.19 -2.11
N ASP A 175 -12.71 -18.28 -2.41
CA ASP A 175 -11.75 -18.34 -3.49
C ASP A 175 -10.32 -18.62 -3.00
N ASP A 176 -10.16 -18.93 -1.71
CA ASP A 176 -8.87 -19.13 -1.03
C ASP A 176 -7.90 -17.93 -1.23
N VAL A 177 -8.46 -16.73 -1.16
CA VAL A 177 -7.69 -15.47 -1.23
C VAL A 177 -7.73 -14.80 0.14
N GLN A 178 -6.57 -14.61 0.74
CA GLN A 178 -6.43 -13.93 2.02
C GLN A 178 -5.93 -12.49 1.80
N ALA A 179 -6.36 -11.56 2.64
CA ALA A 179 -5.90 -10.18 2.58
C ALA A 179 -5.36 -9.70 3.93
N PHE A 180 -4.31 -8.90 3.87
CA PHE A 180 -3.62 -8.34 5.03
C PHE A 180 -3.38 -6.86 4.81
N SER A 181 -3.38 -6.09 5.89
CA SER A 181 -2.88 -4.72 5.88
C SER A 181 -1.71 -4.57 6.85
N LEU A 182 -0.85 -3.60 6.61
CA LEU A 182 0.32 -3.42 7.47
C LEU A 182 0.81 -1.99 7.57
N HIS A 183 1.57 -1.72 8.63
CA HIS A 183 2.45 -0.57 8.77
C HIS A 183 3.92 -1.02 8.69
N PRO A 184 4.73 -0.42 7.79
CA PRO A 184 6.11 -0.88 7.57
C PRO A 184 7.13 -0.31 8.56
N GLY A 185 6.74 0.57 9.46
CA GLY A 185 7.62 1.39 10.28
C GLY A 185 7.77 2.81 9.74
N THR A 186 8.53 3.66 10.44
CA THR A 186 8.89 4.99 9.95
C THR A 186 10.21 4.88 9.18
N ILE A 187 10.15 5.15 7.86
CA ILE A 187 11.27 4.96 6.94
C ILE A 187 11.46 6.24 6.13
N LEU A 188 12.69 6.72 6.02
CA LEU A 188 13.03 7.88 5.19
C LEU A 188 13.23 7.41 3.74
N THR A 189 12.25 7.69 2.90
CA THR A 189 12.24 7.29 1.47
C THR A 189 11.72 8.42 0.60
N ASP A 190 11.71 8.22 -0.72
CA ASP A 190 11.09 9.13 -1.70
C ASP A 190 9.61 9.46 -1.39
N LEU A 191 8.97 8.78 -0.45
CA LEU A 191 7.60 9.09 0.02
C LEU A 191 7.54 10.50 0.66
N LEU A 192 8.65 10.98 1.21
CA LEU A 192 8.77 12.29 1.88
C LEU A 192 9.00 13.46 0.90
N ARG A 193 9.05 13.22 -0.40
CA ARG A 193 9.42 14.22 -1.42
C ARG A 193 8.50 15.45 -1.49
N ASP A 194 7.22 15.26 -1.16
CA ASP A 194 6.20 16.32 -1.21
C ASP A 194 6.07 17.06 0.13
N LEU A 195 6.83 16.66 1.18
CA LEU A 195 6.84 17.33 2.49
C LEU A 195 7.59 18.66 2.43
N THR A 196 7.09 19.65 3.15
CA THR A 196 7.80 20.92 3.41
C THR A 196 8.91 20.72 4.46
N ASP A 197 9.80 21.68 4.60
CA ASP A 197 10.83 21.63 5.65
C ASP A 197 10.21 21.67 7.05
N GLU A 198 9.11 22.39 7.21
CA GLU A 198 8.32 22.43 8.46
C GLU A 198 7.73 21.06 8.79
N ASP A 199 7.16 20.36 7.79
CA ASP A 199 6.68 18.97 7.97
C ASP A 199 7.82 18.05 8.42
N LEU A 200 8.98 18.14 7.78
CA LEU A 200 10.14 17.32 8.12
C LEU A 200 10.65 17.59 9.54
N LEU A 201 10.71 18.86 9.94
CA LEU A 201 11.08 19.25 11.30
C LEU A 201 10.08 18.71 12.34
N ALA A 202 8.79 18.67 12.02
CA ALA A 202 7.79 18.05 12.89
C ALA A 202 8.00 16.53 13.08
N PHE A 203 8.69 15.86 12.12
CA PHE A 203 9.17 14.48 12.26
C PHE A 203 10.55 14.37 12.94
N GLY A 204 11.14 15.50 13.34
CA GLY A 204 12.47 15.52 13.97
C GLY A 204 13.64 15.31 13.00
N VAL A 205 13.44 15.56 11.70
CA VAL A 205 14.48 15.38 10.66
C VAL A 205 14.64 16.63 9.81
N ALA A 206 15.87 16.96 9.42
CA ALA A 206 16.14 18.02 8.44
C ALA A 206 16.16 17.44 7.00
N ARG A 207 15.82 18.26 6.01
CA ARG A 207 15.84 17.85 4.59
C ARG A 207 17.22 17.35 4.13
N SER A 208 18.29 17.98 4.59
CA SER A 208 19.66 17.53 4.31
C SER A 208 19.91 16.13 4.81
N GLU A 209 19.38 15.78 5.97
CA GLU A 209 19.49 14.47 6.58
C GLU A 209 18.68 13.43 5.79
N VAL A 210 17.45 13.76 5.38
CA VAL A 210 16.63 12.88 4.49
C VAL A 210 17.39 12.58 3.20
N THR A 211 17.96 13.62 2.56
CA THR A 211 18.70 13.50 1.31
C THR A 211 19.94 12.61 1.48
N ALA A 212 20.74 12.85 2.52
CA ALA A 212 21.96 12.08 2.79
C ALA A 212 21.66 10.61 3.09
N ARG A 213 20.60 10.34 3.86
CA ARG A 213 20.20 8.98 4.25
C ARG A 213 19.61 8.20 3.07
N THR A 214 18.77 8.84 2.26
CA THR A 214 18.20 8.23 1.05
C THR A 214 19.29 7.88 0.04
N ALA A 215 20.29 8.75 -0.13
CA ALA A 215 21.43 8.51 -1.02
C ALA A 215 22.37 7.38 -0.52
N ALA A 216 22.53 7.24 0.80
CA ALA A 216 23.47 6.29 1.41
C ALA A 216 22.91 4.86 1.56
N GLY A 217 21.60 4.65 1.37
CA GLY A 217 20.94 3.35 1.59
C GLY A 217 21.10 2.81 3.03
N ARG A 218 21.51 3.68 3.97
CA ARG A 218 21.90 3.29 5.33
C ARG A 218 20.72 3.25 6.29
N SER A 219 20.75 2.24 7.17
CA SER A 219 19.93 2.19 8.37
C SER A 219 20.34 3.30 9.33
N VAL A 220 19.36 3.80 10.06
CA VAL A 220 19.57 4.70 11.18
C VAL A 220 19.31 3.91 12.45
N ASP A 221 20.22 3.06 12.81
CA ASP A 221 20.17 2.30 14.06
C ASP A 221 20.79 3.03 15.25
N GLU A 222 21.03 4.34 15.13
CA GLU A 222 21.55 5.13 16.23
C GLU A 222 20.46 6.09 16.77
N GLY A 223 19.47 5.52 17.47
CA GLY A 223 18.68 6.27 18.44
C GLY A 223 17.47 7.08 17.91
N GLY A 224 17.11 7.03 16.63
CA GLY A 224 16.07 7.90 16.07
C GLY A 224 14.71 7.27 15.76
N GLY A 225 14.50 5.97 16.03
CA GLY A 225 13.20 5.30 15.76
C GLY A 225 12.86 5.11 14.28
N PHE A 226 13.82 5.33 13.37
CA PHE A 226 13.64 5.12 11.93
C PHE A 226 14.22 3.77 11.51
N LYS A 227 13.49 3.09 10.62
CA LYS A 227 13.95 1.86 9.96
C LYS A 227 14.64 2.18 8.64
N ASN A 228 15.55 1.30 8.22
CA ASN A 228 15.98 1.29 6.83
C ASN A 228 14.92 0.64 5.93
N ALA A 229 15.10 0.71 4.61
CA ALA A 229 14.15 0.16 3.64
C ALA A 229 14.02 -1.37 3.77
N GLN A 230 15.08 -2.09 4.11
CA GLN A 230 15.09 -3.54 4.29
C GLN A 230 14.30 -3.96 5.53
N GLN A 231 14.53 -3.29 6.66
CA GLN A 231 13.74 -3.52 7.88
C GLN A 231 12.26 -3.20 7.65
N GLY A 232 11.96 -2.12 6.90
CA GLY A 232 10.61 -1.77 6.53
C GLY A 232 9.94 -2.80 5.62
N ALA A 233 10.69 -3.43 4.72
CA ALA A 233 10.19 -4.48 3.83
C ALA A 233 9.80 -5.77 4.58
N ALA A 234 10.37 -6.02 5.76
CA ALA A 234 10.21 -7.27 6.48
C ALA A 234 8.74 -7.64 6.74
N THR A 235 7.92 -6.69 7.22
CA THR A 235 6.50 -6.93 7.48
C THR A 235 5.72 -7.20 6.18
N SER A 236 6.06 -6.53 5.06
CA SER A 236 5.44 -6.80 3.75
C SER A 236 5.75 -8.22 3.25
N VAL A 237 7.01 -8.65 3.37
CA VAL A 237 7.44 -10.00 3.01
C VAL A 237 6.78 -11.03 3.92
N TRP A 238 6.73 -10.78 5.23
CA TRP A 238 6.08 -11.65 6.20
C TRP A 238 4.58 -11.84 5.92
N CYS A 239 3.85 -10.76 5.65
CA CYS A 239 2.44 -10.85 5.24
C CYS A 239 2.26 -11.65 3.95
N ALA A 240 3.18 -11.50 3.00
CA ALA A 240 3.13 -12.18 1.71
C ALA A 240 3.43 -13.68 1.81
N THR A 241 4.28 -14.13 2.75
CA THR A 241 4.89 -15.46 2.68
C THR A 241 4.78 -16.31 3.94
N SER A 242 4.54 -15.71 5.12
CA SER A 242 4.60 -16.45 6.38
C SER A 242 3.46 -17.44 6.57
N GLN A 243 3.81 -18.67 6.93
CA GLN A 243 2.86 -19.72 7.32
C GLN A 243 2.11 -19.38 8.61
N GLN A 244 2.66 -18.52 9.46
CA GLN A 244 2.02 -18.07 10.72
C GLN A 244 0.72 -17.30 10.49
N LEU A 245 0.52 -16.77 9.29
CA LEU A 245 -0.68 -16.04 8.89
C LEU A 245 -1.71 -16.89 8.13
N ALA A 246 -1.45 -18.18 7.91
CA ALA A 246 -2.39 -19.05 7.24
C ALA A 246 -3.75 -19.09 7.99
N GLY A 247 -4.84 -18.80 7.29
CA GLY A 247 -6.19 -18.73 7.86
C GLY A 247 -6.46 -17.50 8.76
N ARG A 248 -5.55 -16.54 8.81
CA ARG A 248 -5.65 -15.35 9.69
C ARG A 248 -5.78 -14.04 8.90
N GLY A 249 -6.43 -14.06 7.76
CA GLY A 249 -6.64 -12.86 6.95
C GLY A 249 -7.51 -11.80 7.63
N GLY A 250 -7.58 -10.59 7.05
CA GLY A 250 -8.30 -9.45 7.58
C GLY A 250 -7.62 -8.73 8.75
N VAL A 251 -6.39 -9.11 9.10
CA VAL A 251 -5.65 -8.49 10.22
C VAL A 251 -4.75 -7.34 9.76
N TYR A 252 -4.48 -6.44 10.70
CA TYR A 252 -3.47 -5.39 10.56
C TYR A 252 -2.16 -5.87 11.19
N CYS A 253 -1.04 -5.67 10.50
CA CYS A 253 0.27 -6.16 10.92
C CYS A 253 1.26 -4.99 11.12
N GLU A 254 2.15 -5.14 12.09
CA GLU A 254 3.29 -4.26 12.32
C GLU A 254 4.42 -5.06 12.98
N GLU A 255 5.67 -4.64 12.79
CA GLU A 255 6.85 -5.25 13.43
C GLU A 255 6.95 -6.78 13.23
N VAL A 256 6.52 -7.28 12.04
CA VAL A 256 6.50 -8.72 11.71
C VAL A 256 5.59 -9.52 12.67
N ASP A 257 4.51 -8.88 13.14
CA ASP A 257 3.49 -9.52 13.99
C ASP A 257 2.11 -8.93 13.69
N ILE A 258 1.05 -9.53 14.25
CA ILE A 258 -0.30 -9.00 14.21
C ILE A 258 -0.42 -7.89 15.25
N ALA A 259 -0.78 -6.70 14.79
CA ALA A 259 -0.94 -5.52 15.64
C ALA A 259 -2.07 -5.68 16.65
N LEU A 260 -1.87 -5.15 17.84
CA LEU A 260 -2.91 -5.05 18.84
C LEU A 260 -4.00 -4.05 18.42
N ARG A 261 -5.25 -4.37 18.69
CA ARG A 261 -6.33 -3.39 18.62
C ARG A 261 -6.25 -2.50 19.87
N VAL A 262 -6.17 -1.20 19.67
CA VAL A 262 -6.00 -0.26 20.79
C VAL A 262 -7.10 0.81 20.78
N PRO A 263 -7.43 1.44 21.91
CA PRO A 263 -8.39 2.53 21.99
C PRO A 263 -8.05 3.70 21.06
N ALA A 264 -9.04 4.52 20.74
CA ALA A 264 -8.90 5.68 19.86
C ALA A 264 -7.82 6.68 20.34
N ASP A 265 -7.78 6.89 21.64
CA ASP A 265 -6.90 7.83 22.37
C ASP A 265 -5.61 7.17 22.90
N HIS A 266 -5.29 5.96 22.47
CA HIS A 266 -4.10 5.24 22.94
C HIS A 266 -2.82 6.07 22.66
N PRO A 267 -1.98 6.30 23.70
CA PRO A 267 -0.85 7.22 23.59
C PRO A 267 0.29 6.70 22.68
N SER A 268 0.50 5.38 22.65
CA SER A 268 1.52 4.78 21.79
C SER A 268 1.22 4.94 20.30
N PRO A 269 2.24 5.13 19.46
CA PRO A 269 2.10 5.09 18.02
C PRO A 269 1.76 3.70 17.47
N GLU A 270 1.88 2.67 18.25
CA GLU A 270 1.63 1.27 17.88
C GLU A 270 0.14 0.91 17.92
N GLY A 271 -0.18 -0.23 17.32
CA GLY A 271 -1.51 -0.80 17.29
C GLY A 271 -2.43 -0.18 16.24
N VAL A 272 -3.52 -0.87 15.96
CA VAL A 272 -4.54 -0.45 15.00
C VAL A 272 -5.71 0.23 15.72
N ARG A 273 -6.14 1.39 15.22
CA ARG A 273 -7.24 2.18 15.75
C ARG A 273 -8.61 1.57 15.41
N PRO A 274 -9.65 1.78 16.23
CA PRO A 274 -10.97 1.14 16.04
C PRO A 274 -11.56 1.39 14.66
N TRP A 275 -11.45 2.62 14.13
CA TRP A 275 -11.98 2.98 12.81
C TRP A 275 -11.25 2.33 11.64
N ALA A 276 -10.04 1.81 11.84
CA ALA A 276 -9.27 1.07 10.84
C ALA A 276 -9.37 -0.46 11.00
N ALA A 277 -10.15 -0.93 11.98
CA ALA A 277 -10.32 -2.35 12.32
C ALA A 277 -11.80 -2.78 12.44
N ALA A 278 -12.74 -1.93 12.02
CA ALA A 278 -14.19 -2.15 12.15
C ALA A 278 -14.76 -2.80 10.87
N PRO A 279 -15.37 -4.00 10.96
CA PRO A 279 -15.92 -4.70 9.79
C PRO A 279 -17.07 -3.97 9.08
N ASP A 280 -17.92 -3.24 9.83
CA ASP A 280 -18.99 -2.43 9.30
C ASP A 280 -18.49 -1.24 8.48
N LEU A 281 -17.42 -0.59 8.94
CA LEU A 281 -16.75 0.46 8.16
C LEU A 281 -16.00 -0.12 6.95
N ALA A 282 -15.49 -1.34 7.04
CA ALA A 282 -14.88 -2.03 5.90
C ALA A 282 -15.91 -2.32 4.80
N GLU A 283 -17.12 -2.73 5.16
CA GLU A 283 -18.22 -2.93 4.22
C GLU A 283 -18.68 -1.61 3.59
N SER A 284 -18.78 -0.55 4.39
CA SER A 284 -19.11 0.79 3.90
C SER A 284 -18.06 1.32 2.92
N LEU A 285 -16.77 1.10 3.22
CA LEU A 285 -15.66 1.44 2.32
C LEU A 285 -15.74 0.67 1.02
N TRP A 286 -16.05 -0.61 1.08
CA TRP A 286 -16.14 -1.45 -0.11
C TRP A 286 -17.17 -0.90 -1.09
N ARG A 287 -18.40 -0.62 -0.62
CA ARG A 287 -19.47 -0.03 -1.44
C ARG A 287 -19.08 1.34 -2.00
N LEU A 288 -18.46 2.19 -1.18
CA LEU A 288 -17.95 3.49 -1.64
C LEU A 288 -16.93 3.32 -2.77
N SER A 289 -16.04 2.35 -2.65
CA SER A 289 -14.98 2.08 -3.62
C SER A 289 -15.53 1.50 -4.92
N GLU A 290 -16.50 0.58 -4.86
CA GLU A 290 -17.22 0.08 -6.04
C GLU A 290 -17.92 1.21 -6.79
N ASN A 291 -18.64 2.07 -6.07
CA ASN A 291 -19.32 3.22 -6.65
C ASN A 291 -18.36 4.22 -7.31
N ALA A 292 -17.24 4.51 -6.63
CA ALA A 292 -16.25 5.47 -7.12
C ALA A 292 -15.45 4.94 -8.33
N THR A 293 -15.21 3.64 -8.39
CA THR A 293 -14.39 3.03 -9.44
C THR A 293 -15.21 2.40 -10.57
N GLY A 294 -16.48 2.09 -10.33
CA GLY A 294 -17.33 1.36 -11.27
C GLY A 294 -16.90 -0.10 -11.51
N VAL A 295 -16.11 -0.70 -10.57
CA VAL A 295 -15.69 -2.10 -10.67
C VAL A 295 -16.07 -2.88 -9.42
N SER A 296 -16.34 -4.18 -9.58
CA SER A 296 -16.59 -5.14 -8.50
C SER A 296 -15.70 -6.36 -8.69
N LEU A 297 -15.59 -7.22 -7.67
CA LEU A 297 -15.03 -8.55 -7.83
C LEU A 297 -15.95 -9.36 -8.76
N GLY A 298 -15.35 -9.98 -9.76
CA GLY A 298 -16.07 -10.83 -10.74
C GLY A 298 -16.37 -12.22 -10.19
#